data_fa3923c73b3b1cc8c8900328714b5baa
#
_entry.id   fa3923c73b3b1cc8c8900328714b5baa
#
_cell.length_a   1.000
_cell.length_b   1.000
_cell.length_c   1.000
_cell.angle_alpha   90.00
_cell.angle_beta   90.00
_cell.angle_gamma   90.00
#
_symmetry.space_group_name_H-M   'P 1'
#
loop_
_entity.id
_entity.type
_entity.pdbx_description
1 polymer ?
#
loop_
_entity_poly.entity_id
_entity_poly.type
_entity_poly.pdbx_seq_one_letter_code
_entity_poly.pdbx_strand_id
1 'polypeptide(L)'
;GSSQVWQSRVKGLLVLRTKNASSKSIRLGKLAVKHLEKDINYEYSYGLMRDVDMSGFTLAILRQTNMPAILIEYGFMDYEKEAKLMLDKKHQEKCAEAVAKAVCEYFGVTYVAKKSEVKNRDEKPQVVSKTEYLRIISDSVNIHSSADFNSSSVVGKVKKGDVFTIAQKIERTGTDMYKLKSGVYITASTKYVEVFER
;
A
#
# COMPACT_ATOMS: atom_id res chain seq x y z
N GLY A 1 8.84 32.35 12.29
CA GLY A 1 7.99 31.35 11.67
C GLY A 1 7.63 31.79 10.28
N SER A 2 8.12 31.13 9.23
CA SER A 2 7.67 31.37 7.86
C SER A 2 6.20 30.96 7.79
N SER A 3 5.32 31.92 7.49
CA SER A 3 3.95 31.62 7.10
C SER A 3 4.02 30.73 5.87
N GLN A 4 3.63 29.45 5.98
CA GLN A 4 3.42 28.60 4.82
C GLN A 4 2.29 29.22 4.00
N VAL A 5 2.67 29.84 2.90
CA VAL A 5 1.69 30.33 1.94
C VAL A 5 1.42 29.16 0.99
N TRP A 6 0.16 28.72 0.93
CA TRP A 6 -0.29 27.78 -0.09
C TRP A 6 -0.09 28.43 -1.46
N GLN A 7 0.78 27.87 -2.29
CA GLN A 7 1.26 28.56 -3.52
C GLN A 7 0.80 27.93 -4.81
N SER A 8 0.35 26.66 -4.77
CA SER A 8 0.07 25.96 -6.01
C SER A 8 -1.26 26.34 -6.63
N ARG A 9 -1.21 26.56 -7.92
CA ARG A 9 -2.38 26.57 -8.80
C ARG A 9 -2.59 25.20 -9.46
N VAL A 10 -1.64 24.28 -9.30
CA VAL A 10 -1.72 22.91 -9.81
C VAL A 10 -2.54 22.09 -8.84
N LYS A 11 -3.54 21.38 -9.34
CA LYS A 11 -4.47 20.57 -8.53
C LYS A 11 -5.04 19.43 -9.35
N GLY A 12 -5.52 18.41 -8.69
CA GLY A 12 -6.28 17.33 -9.30
C GLY A 12 -5.48 16.04 -9.49
N LEU A 13 -6.07 15.15 -10.28
CA LEU A 13 -5.48 13.86 -10.61
C LEU A 13 -4.46 14.00 -11.74
N LEU A 14 -3.30 13.36 -11.55
CA LEU A 14 -2.30 13.19 -12.61
C LEU A 14 -1.80 11.75 -12.60
N VAL A 15 -1.88 11.06 -13.75
CA VAL A 15 -1.28 9.74 -13.93
C VAL A 15 -0.17 9.86 -14.96
N LEU A 16 1.04 9.44 -14.61
CA LEU A 16 2.21 9.53 -15.46
C LEU A 16 2.62 8.16 -16.00
N ARG A 17 3.09 8.16 -17.24
CA ARG A 17 3.82 7.08 -17.89
C ARG A 17 5.12 7.58 -18.48
N THR A 18 6.09 6.72 -18.68
CA THR A 18 7.30 7.14 -19.39
C THR A 18 7.03 7.47 -20.86
N LYS A 19 7.88 8.29 -21.47
CA LYS A 19 7.76 8.69 -22.89
C LYS A 19 7.54 7.50 -23.82
N ASN A 20 8.32 6.44 -23.65
CA ASN A 20 8.28 5.22 -24.47
C ASN A 20 7.56 4.07 -23.73
N ALA A 21 6.48 4.37 -23.03
CA ALA A 21 5.73 3.38 -22.30
C ALA A 21 5.16 2.28 -23.21
N SER A 22 5.22 1.04 -22.73
CA SER A 22 4.60 -0.09 -23.42
C SER A 22 3.08 0.08 -23.51
N SER A 23 2.45 -0.61 -24.47
CA SER A 23 0.98 -0.68 -24.58
C SER A 23 0.34 -1.17 -23.27
N LYS A 24 1.02 -2.05 -22.53
CA LYS A 24 0.60 -2.55 -21.23
C LYS A 24 0.57 -1.44 -20.16
N SER A 25 1.62 -0.61 -20.08
CA SER A 25 1.64 0.56 -19.17
C SER A 25 0.57 1.58 -19.53
N ILE A 26 0.38 1.85 -20.83
CA ILE A 26 -0.64 2.79 -21.31
C ILE A 26 -2.04 2.27 -20.93
N ARG A 27 -2.32 0.98 -21.13
CA ARG A 27 -3.59 0.37 -20.73
C ARG A 27 -3.84 0.48 -19.24
N LEU A 28 -2.83 0.14 -18.42
CA LEU A 28 -2.93 0.26 -16.96
C LEU A 28 -3.22 1.71 -16.53
N GLY A 29 -2.50 2.68 -17.12
CA GLY A 29 -2.71 4.10 -16.82
C GLY A 29 -4.11 4.60 -17.19
N LYS A 30 -4.63 4.21 -18.35
CA LYS A 30 -6.01 4.56 -18.77
C LYS A 30 -7.05 3.98 -17.80
N LEU A 31 -6.86 2.76 -17.32
CA LEU A 31 -7.75 2.14 -16.34
C LEU A 31 -7.65 2.84 -14.98
N ALA A 32 -6.46 3.22 -14.55
CA ALA A 32 -6.28 3.97 -13.32
C ALA A 32 -7.01 5.31 -13.37
N VAL A 33 -6.84 6.08 -14.45
CA VAL A 33 -7.58 7.34 -14.67
C VAL A 33 -9.09 7.10 -14.61
N LYS A 34 -9.60 6.13 -15.40
CA LYS A 34 -11.03 5.78 -15.45
C LYS A 34 -11.64 5.54 -14.07
N HIS A 35 -10.99 4.71 -13.25
CA HIS A 35 -11.52 4.37 -11.92
C HIS A 35 -11.36 5.50 -10.91
N LEU A 36 -10.25 6.22 -10.96
CA LEU A 36 -10.02 7.35 -10.06
C LEU A 36 -10.98 8.51 -10.35
N GLU A 37 -11.17 8.89 -11.60
CA GLU A 37 -12.15 9.93 -11.98
C GLU A 37 -13.59 9.55 -11.63
N LYS A 38 -13.93 8.26 -11.73
CA LYS A 38 -15.25 7.76 -11.37
C LYS A 38 -15.52 7.79 -9.86
N ASP A 39 -14.54 7.37 -9.05
CA ASP A 39 -14.74 7.11 -7.63
C ASP A 39 -14.34 8.30 -6.74
N ILE A 40 -13.53 9.24 -7.27
CA ILE A 40 -13.03 10.42 -6.58
C ILE A 40 -13.49 11.68 -7.30
N ASN A 41 -14.06 12.60 -6.54
CA ASN A 41 -14.52 13.89 -7.09
C ASN A 41 -13.36 14.90 -7.15
N TYR A 42 -12.49 14.77 -8.16
CA TYR A 42 -11.41 15.73 -8.40
C TYR A 42 -11.95 17.05 -8.99
N GLU A 43 -11.38 18.17 -8.57
CA GLU A 43 -11.68 19.47 -9.20
C GLU A 43 -11.11 19.55 -10.62
N TYR A 44 -10.06 18.82 -10.89
CA TYR A 44 -9.40 18.73 -12.20
C TYR A 44 -8.72 17.37 -12.40
N SER A 45 -8.59 16.94 -13.64
CA SER A 45 -7.82 15.75 -14.01
C SER A 45 -6.98 16.04 -15.23
N TYR A 46 -5.69 15.76 -15.14
CA TYR A 46 -4.76 15.77 -16.27
C TYR A 46 -4.85 14.48 -17.07
N GLY A 47 -5.51 13.45 -16.53
CA GLY A 47 -5.55 12.14 -17.15
C GLY A 47 -4.19 11.45 -17.18
N LEU A 48 -3.94 10.68 -18.25
CA LEU A 48 -2.68 9.95 -18.46
C LEU A 48 -1.73 10.78 -19.33
N MET A 49 -0.66 11.29 -18.73
CA MET A 49 0.36 12.10 -19.40
C MET A 49 1.73 11.42 -19.48
N ARG A 50 2.60 11.92 -20.33
CA ARG A 50 4.02 11.52 -20.34
C ARG A 50 4.76 12.26 -19.23
N ASP A 51 5.67 11.55 -18.57
CA ASP A 51 6.51 12.10 -17.52
C ASP A 51 7.31 13.33 -18.01
N VAL A 52 7.86 13.27 -19.22
CA VAL A 52 8.65 14.37 -19.82
C VAL A 52 7.83 15.65 -20.04
N ASP A 53 6.52 15.54 -20.27
CA ASP A 53 5.68 16.72 -20.53
C ASP A 53 5.38 17.48 -19.24
N MET A 54 5.44 16.80 -18.07
CA MET A 54 5.17 17.41 -16.78
C MET A 54 6.43 17.80 -16.02
N SER A 55 7.49 17.01 -16.08
CA SER A 55 8.72 17.21 -15.31
C SER A 55 9.92 17.69 -16.13
N GLY A 56 9.81 17.67 -17.46
CA GLY A 56 10.92 17.97 -18.36
C GLY A 56 11.95 16.84 -18.50
N PHE A 57 11.82 15.74 -17.74
CA PHE A 57 12.72 14.59 -17.77
C PHE A 57 11.96 13.27 -17.56
N THR A 58 12.62 12.16 -17.89
CA THR A 58 12.01 10.82 -17.67
C THR A 58 12.27 10.33 -16.26
N LEU A 59 11.21 9.87 -15.60
CA LEU A 59 11.30 9.32 -14.24
C LEU A 59 11.94 7.92 -14.26
N ALA A 60 12.99 7.71 -13.46
CA ALA A 60 13.74 6.47 -13.42
C ALA A 60 12.87 5.27 -13.09
N ILE A 61 11.94 5.41 -12.12
CA ILE A 61 11.01 4.36 -11.70
C ILE A 61 10.09 3.89 -12.84
N LEU A 62 9.73 4.77 -13.77
CA LEU A 62 8.90 4.43 -14.92
C LEU A 62 9.70 3.88 -16.09
N ARG A 63 10.96 4.32 -16.25
CA ARG A 63 11.83 4.01 -17.38
C ARG A 63 12.61 2.71 -17.19
N GLN A 64 13.02 2.40 -15.93
CA GLN A 64 13.96 1.31 -15.64
C GLN A 64 13.27 0.03 -15.17
N THR A 65 11.95 -0.02 -15.14
CA THR A 65 11.21 -1.24 -14.78
C THR A 65 10.85 -2.05 -16.03
N ASN A 66 10.93 -3.39 -15.92
CA ASN A 66 10.55 -4.32 -17.00
C ASN A 66 9.05 -4.69 -16.96
N MET A 67 8.32 -4.26 -15.95
CA MET A 67 6.88 -4.49 -15.82
C MET A 67 6.08 -3.25 -16.26
N PRO A 68 4.76 -3.38 -16.48
CA PRO A 68 3.89 -2.23 -16.66
C PRO A 68 4.00 -1.28 -15.48
N ALA A 69 4.32 0.00 -15.74
CA ALA A 69 4.55 1.00 -14.70
C ALA A 69 3.81 2.29 -15.01
N ILE A 70 3.20 2.84 -13.98
CA ILE A 70 2.57 4.16 -13.93
C ILE A 70 2.91 4.82 -12.59
N LEU A 71 2.86 6.14 -12.54
CA LEU A 71 2.95 6.92 -11.32
C LEU A 71 1.66 7.72 -11.18
N ILE A 72 1.05 7.70 -10.01
CA ILE A 72 -0.23 8.36 -9.74
C ILE A 72 -0.02 9.44 -8.69
N GLU A 73 -0.30 10.69 -9.07
CA GLU A 73 -0.40 11.82 -8.16
C GLU A 73 -1.88 12.02 -7.83
N TYR A 74 -2.26 11.73 -6.60
CA TYR A 74 -3.65 11.83 -6.13
C TYR A 74 -4.06 13.26 -5.76
N GLY A 75 -3.22 14.23 -6.04
CA GLY A 75 -3.34 15.64 -5.72
C GLY A 75 -1.99 16.25 -5.39
N PHE A 76 -2.00 17.53 -5.06
CA PHE A 76 -0.77 18.31 -4.82
C PHE A 76 -0.79 18.89 -3.40
N MET A 77 0.30 18.63 -2.65
CA MET A 77 0.40 18.98 -1.23
C MET A 77 0.54 20.48 -0.95
N ASP A 78 0.83 21.27 -1.96
CA ASP A 78 0.92 22.73 -1.91
C ASP A 78 -0.41 23.41 -2.30
N TYR A 79 -1.46 22.63 -2.63
CA TYR A 79 -2.83 23.08 -2.74
C TYR A 79 -3.61 22.66 -1.49
N GLU A 80 -4.02 23.64 -0.68
CA GLU A 80 -4.55 23.45 0.68
C GLU A 80 -5.67 22.40 0.79
N LYS A 81 -6.65 22.46 -0.14
CA LYS A 81 -7.77 21.52 -0.13
C LYS A 81 -7.33 20.07 -0.30
N GLU A 82 -6.41 19.83 -1.24
CA GLU A 82 -5.92 18.47 -1.51
C GLU A 82 -4.96 17.99 -0.43
N ALA A 83 -4.12 18.88 0.13
CA ALA A 83 -3.30 18.55 1.29
C ALA A 83 -4.16 18.03 2.46
N LYS A 84 -5.32 18.65 2.73
CA LYS A 84 -6.27 18.18 3.74
C LYS A 84 -6.91 16.84 3.36
N LEU A 85 -7.27 16.65 2.08
CA LEU A 85 -7.82 15.38 1.59
C LEU A 85 -6.79 14.23 1.68
N MET A 86 -5.52 14.51 1.40
CA MET A 86 -4.45 13.51 1.54
C MET A 86 -4.29 12.97 2.96
N LEU A 87 -4.65 13.75 3.98
CA LEU A 87 -4.65 13.35 5.39
C LEU A 87 -5.96 12.64 5.79
N ASP A 88 -7.01 12.73 5.00
CA ASP A 88 -8.29 12.08 5.26
C ASP A 88 -8.22 10.59 4.93
N LYS A 89 -8.41 9.74 5.95
CA LYS A 89 -8.32 8.29 5.82
C LYS A 89 -9.37 7.72 4.85
N LYS A 90 -10.57 8.27 4.82
CA LYS A 90 -11.63 7.80 3.91
C LYS A 90 -11.29 8.12 2.47
N HIS A 91 -10.66 9.28 2.23
CA HIS A 91 -10.16 9.65 0.91
C HIS A 91 -9.04 8.70 0.46
N GLN A 92 -8.07 8.41 1.33
CA GLN A 92 -7.00 7.44 1.04
C GLN A 92 -7.55 6.06 0.69
N GLU A 93 -8.53 5.57 1.47
CA GLU A 93 -9.19 4.27 1.23
C GLU A 93 -9.91 4.25 -0.13
N LYS A 94 -10.62 5.31 -0.50
CA LYS A 94 -11.27 5.43 -1.81
C LYS A 94 -10.26 5.43 -2.95
N CYS A 95 -9.16 6.17 -2.82
CA CYS A 95 -8.10 6.19 -3.82
C CYS A 95 -7.48 4.79 -4.01
N ALA A 96 -7.16 4.12 -2.91
CA ALA A 96 -6.62 2.76 -2.95
C ALA A 96 -7.60 1.77 -3.58
N GLU A 97 -8.90 1.88 -3.26
CA GLU A 97 -9.94 1.03 -3.83
C GLU A 97 -10.10 1.26 -5.34
N ALA A 98 -10.09 2.51 -5.80
CA ALA A 98 -10.17 2.85 -7.22
C ALA A 98 -9.00 2.24 -8.01
N VAL A 99 -7.78 2.31 -7.46
CA VAL A 99 -6.61 1.67 -8.09
C VAL A 99 -6.72 0.15 -8.08
N ALA A 100 -7.19 -0.46 -6.98
CA ALA A 100 -7.42 -1.90 -6.92
C ALA A 100 -8.42 -2.37 -7.99
N LYS A 101 -9.51 -1.63 -8.22
CA LYS A 101 -10.47 -1.88 -9.31
C LYS A 101 -9.80 -1.78 -10.68
N ALA A 102 -8.96 -0.77 -10.90
CA ALA A 102 -8.22 -0.62 -12.16
C ALA A 102 -7.27 -1.80 -12.42
N VAL A 103 -6.55 -2.27 -11.39
CA VAL A 103 -5.67 -3.43 -11.48
C VAL A 103 -6.46 -4.71 -11.75
N CYS A 104 -7.59 -4.92 -11.08
CA CYS A 104 -8.46 -6.06 -11.33
C CYS A 104 -8.97 -6.06 -12.78
N GLU A 105 -9.45 -4.92 -13.29
CA GLU A 105 -9.88 -4.79 -14.69
C GLU A 105 -8.71 -5.00 -15.67
N TYR A 106 -7.51 -4.56 -15.31
CA TYR A 106 -6.30 -4.79 -16.11
C TYR A 106 -6.00 -6.28 -16.29
N PHE A 107 -6.16 -7.09 -15.25
CA PHE A 107 -5.95 -8.53 -15.29
C PHE A 107 -7.18 -9.33 -15.70
N GLY A 108 -8.32 -8.68 -15.95
CA GLY A 108 -9.57 -9.36 -16.32
C GLY A 108 -10.20 -10.15 -15.19
N VAL A 109 -9.93 -9.76 -13.93
CA VAL A 109 -10.50 -10.38 -12.73
C VAL A 109 -11.53 -9.46 -12.09
N THR A 110 -12.57 -10.04 -11.47
CA THR A 110 -13.60 -9.27 -10.77
C THR A 110 -13.03 -8.68 -9.48
N TYR A 111 -13.20 -7.38 -9.27
CA TYR A 111 -12.91 -6.75 -8.00
C TYR A 111 -13.94 -7.20 -6.96
N VAL A 112 -13.46 -7.74 -5.84
CA VAL A 112 -14.29 -8.07 -4.68
C VAL A 112 -13.96 -7.07 -3.59
N ALA A 113 -14.92 -6.21 -3.26
CA ALA A 113 -14.77 -5.28 -2.15
C ALA A 113 -14.53 -6.05 -0.85
N LYS A 114 -13.56 -5.62 -0.07
CA LYS A 114 -13.42 -6.13 1.30
C LYS A 114 -14.74 -5.84 2.01
N LYS A 115 -15.48 -6.86 2.43
CA LYS A 115 -16.61 -6.65 3.33
C LYS A 115 -16.08 -5.86 4.51
N SER A 116 -16.56 -4.63 4.65
CA SER A 116 -16.32 -3.86 5.86
C SER A 116 -16.92 -4.70 6.99
N GLU A 117 -16.10 -5.38 7.74
CA GLU A 117 -16.49 -5.69 9.11
C GLU A 117 -16.65 -4.32 9.75
N VAL A 118 -17.90 -3.85 9.82
CA VAL A 118 -18.31 -2.76 10.68
C VAL A 118 -18.12 -3.30 12.11
N LYS A 119 -16.88 -3.30 12.56
CA LYS A 119 -16.62 -3.23 13.99
C LYS A 119 -16.88 -1.77 14.33
N ASN A 120 -18.02 -1.53 14.99
CA ASN A 120 -18.29 -0.31 15.72
C ASN A 120 -17.03 0.04 16.51
N ARG A 121 -16.25 1.01 15.98
CA ARG A 121 -15.15 1.63 16.70
C ARG A 121 -15.67 2.90 17.38
N ASP A 122 -16.67 2.72 18.24
CA ASP A 122 -16.88 3.55 19.43
C ASP A 122 -16.05 2.97 20.57
N GLU A 123 -14.79 2.66 20.29
CA GLU A 123 -13.83 2.45 21.36
C GLU A 123 -12.93 3.70 21.43
N LYS A 124 -13.11 4.44 22.55
CA LYS A 124 -12.13 5.41 23.09
C LYS A 124 -10.72 4.90 22.85
N PRO A 125 -9.72 5.78 22.62
CA PRO A 125 -8.34 5.38 22.53
C PRO A 125 -7.97 4.64 23.81
N GLN A 126 -7.96 3.32 23.74
CA GLN A 126 -7.36 2.51 24.78
C GLN A 126 -5.87 2.81 24.79
N VAL A 127 -5.41 3.11 25.98
CA VAL A 127 -4.02 3.25 26.39
C VAL A 127 -3.13 2.26 25.63
N VAL A 128 -2.10 2.81 25.01
CA VAL A 128 -1.07 2.14 24.22
C VAL A 128 -0.64 0.85 24.92
N SER A 129 -1.11 -0.30 24.46
CA SER A 129 -0.49 -1.57 24.80
C SER A 129 0.92 -1.54 24.23
N LYS A 130 1.91 -1.87 25.06
CA LYS A 130 3.31 -1.96 24.71
C LYS A 130 3.48 -2.63 23.36
N THR A 131 4.27 -2.03 22.47
CA THR A 131 4.53 -2.61 21.16
C THR A 131 5.43 -3.82 21.32
N GLU A 132 4.92 -4.99 20.99
CA GLU A 132 5.68 -6.24 21.01
C GLU A 132 6.49 -6.41 19.72
N TYR A 133 7.73 -6.80 19.89
CA TYR A 133 8.66 -7.11 18.81
C TYR A 133 9.02 -8.59 18.85
N LEU A 134 9.31 -9.13 17.68
CA LEU A 134 9.76 -10.50 17.49
C LEU A 134 11.16 -10.48 16.89
N ARG A 135 12.09 -11.21 17.52
CA ARG A 135 13.45 -11.44 16.99
C ARG A 135 13.57 -12.88 16.51
N ILE A 136 14.22 -13.07 15.37
CA ILE A 136 14.56 -14.40 14.86
C ILE A 136 15.79 -14.92 15.60
N ILE A 137 15.68 -16.09 16.22
CA ILE A 137 16.78 -16.73 16.97
C ILE A 137 17.35 -17.97 16.27
N SER A 138 16.69 -18.44 15.22
CA SER A 138 17.13 -19.55 14.36
C SER A 138 17.79 -19.03 13.09
N ASP A 139 18.67 -19.82 12.47
CA ASP A 139 19.44 -19.40 11.29
C ASP A 139 18.55 -19.01 10.10
N SER A 140 17.40 -19.66 9.94
CA SER A 140 16.44 -19.34 8.89
C SER A 140 15.02 -19.76 9.30
N VAL A 141 14.03 -18.89 9.03
CA VAL A 141 12.62 -19.16 9.28
C VAL A 141 11.80 -18.73 8.06
N ASN A 142 10.84 -19.56 7.65
CA ASN A 142 9.92 -19.20 6.58
C ASN A 142 8.92 -18.14 7.04
N ILE A 143 8.59 -17.21 6.13
CA ILE A 143 7.46 -16.29 6.25
C ILE A 143 6.38 -16.67 5.23
N HIS A 144 5.11 -16.48 5.60
CA HIS A 144 3.96 -16.97 4.88
C HIS A 144 3.02 -15.81 4.49
N SER A 145 2.31 -15.96 3.38
CA SER A 145 1.29 -15.00 2.93
C SER A 145 -0.04 -15.13 3.68
N SER A 146 -0.27 -16.28 4.31
CA SER A 146 -1.46 -16.64 5.08
C SER A 146 -1.10 -17.28 6.41
N ALA A 147 -2.07 -17.32 7.34
CA ALA A 147 -1.88 -17.91 8.67
C ALA A 147 -1.91 -19.44 8.60
N ASP A 148 -1.03 -20.04 7.82
CA ASP A 148 -0.86 -21.50 7.70
C ASP A 148 0.62 -21.86 7.47
N PHE A 149 0.94 -23.14 7.64
CA PHE A 149 2.28 -23.69 7.43
C PHE A 149 2.43 -24.45 6.09
N ASN A 150 1.51 -24.25 5.16
CA ASN A 150 1.58 -24.88 3.84
C ASN A 150 2.78 -24.35 3.05
N SER A 151 3.44 -25.23 2.31
CA SER A 151 4.57 -24.84 1.46
C SER A 151 4.17 -23.83 0.39
N SER A 152 2.89 -23.87 -0.08
CA SER A 152 2.32 -22.94 -1.04
C SER A 152 2.13 -21.52 -0.51
N SER A 153 2.07 -21.34 0.81
CA SER A 153 1.96 -20.02 1.44
C SER A 153 3.31 -19.37 1.73
N VAL A 154 4.43 -20.09 1.57
CA VAL A 154 5.78 -19.55 1.82
C VAL A 154 6.11 -18.47 0.79
N VAL A 155 6.34 -17.24 1.26
CA VAL A 155 6.69 -16.07 0.42
C VAL A 155 8.12 -15.59 0.59
N GLY A 156 8.86 -16.20 1.50
CA GLY A 156 10.26 -15.87 1.73
C GLY A 156 10.83 -16.49 3.00
N LYS A 157 12.06 -16.09 3.32
CA LYS A 157 12.78 -16.50 4.53
C LYS A 157 13.40 -15.30 5.21
N VAL A 158 13.46 -15.35 6.53
CA VAL A 158 14.14 -14.38 7.40
C VAL A 158 15.27 -15.06 8.16
N LYS A 159 16.25 -14.28 8.63
CA LYS A 159 17.50 -14.80 9.21
C LYS A 159 17.63 -14.45 10.69
N LYS A 160 18.49 -15.15 11.37
CA LYS A 160 18.85 -14.87 12.77
C LYS A 160 19.26 -13.42 12.97
N GLY A 161 18.66 -12.78 13.97
CA GLY A 161 18.86 -11.37 14.31
C GLY A 161 17.87 -10.40 13.69
N ASP A 162 17.12 -10.81 12.64
CA ASP A 162 16.06 -9.97 12.08
C ASP A 162 14.98 -9.68 13.14
N VAL A 163 14.49 -8.44 13.17
CA VAL A 163 13.49 -7.97 14.14
C VAL A 163 12.27 -7.43 13.41
N PHE A 164 11.09 -7.83 13.87
CA PHE A 164 9.81 -7.43 13.29
C PHE A 164 8.85 -6.95 14.38
N THR A 165 7.93 -6.08 14.01
CA THR A 165 6.84 -5.64 14.88
C THR A 165 5.66 -6.60 14.75
N ILE A 166 5.16 -7.11 15.85
CA ILE A 166 3.97 -7.96 15.92
C ILE A 166 2.73 -7.07 15.77
N ALA A 167 1.84 -7.45 14.87
CA ALA A 167 0.53 -6.81 14.72
C ALA A 167 -0.56 -7.59 15.46
N GLN A 168 -0.46 -8.95 15.48
CA GLN A 168 -1.47 -9.81 16.10
C GLN A 168 -0.89 -11.20 16.32
N LYS A 169 -1.27 -11.86 17.42
CA LYS A 169 -1.09 -13.29 17.60
C LYS A 169 -2.29 -14.04 17.03
N ILE A 170 -2.03 -15.11 16.27
CA ILE A 170 -3.06 -15.96 15.66
C ILE A 170 -3.00 -17.33 16.35
N GLU A 171 -4.01 -17.63 17.13
CA GLU A 171 -4.16 -18.92 17.79
C GLU A 171 -4.58 -19.98 16.78
N ARG A 172 -3.96 -21.16 16.87
CA ARG A 172 -4.21 -22.28 15.95
C ARG A 172 -4.17 -23.61 16.69
N THR A 173 -4.82 -24.61 16.10
CA THR A 173 -4.61 -25.99 16.54
C THR A 173 -3.18 -26.41 16.22
N GLY A 174 -2.36 -26.63 17.25
CA GLY A 174 -0.92 -26.93 17.15
C GLY A 174 -0.05 -25.71 17.46
N THR A 175 0.70 -25.21 16.49
CA THR A 175 1.59 -24.07 16.67
C THR A 175 0.93 -22.78 16.24
N ASP A 176 0.89 -21.79 17.12
CA ASP A 176 0.41 -20.44 16.83
C ASP A 176 1.31 -19.72 15.80
N MET A 177 0.78 -18.65 15.24
CA MET A 177 1.53 -17.76 14.35
C MET A 177 1.42 -16.31 14.82
N TYR A 178 2.39 -15.49 14.45
CA TYR A 178 2.30 -14.04 14.53
C TYR A 178 2.05 -13.46 13.14
N LYS A 179 1.08 -12.54 13.05
CA LYS A 179 0.95 -11.63 11.93
C LYS A 179 1.86 -10.44 12.20
N LEU A 180 2.75 -10.13 11.30
CA LEU A 180 3.67 -8.99 11.38
C LEU A 180 3.01 -7.72 10.82
N LYS A 181 3.48 -6.54 11.21
CA LYS A 181 2.99 -5.27 10.63
C LYS A 181 3.17 -5.18 9.12
N SER A 182 4.13 -5.90 8.55
CA SER A 182 4.33 -6.05 7.09
C SER A 182 3.23 -6.85 6.39
N GLY A 183 2.29 -7.46 7.13
CA GLY A 183 1.20 -8.26 6.59
C GLY A 183 1.49 -9.74 6.41
N VAL A 184 2.75 -10.19 6.53
CA VAL A 184 3.11 -11.60 6.46
C VAL A 184 2.97 -12.30 7.80
N TYR A 185 3.00 -13.64 7.78
CA TYR A 185 2.85 -14.48 8.96
C TYR A 185 4.13 -15.27 9.22
N ILE A 186 4.42 -15.53 10.49
CA ILE A 186 5.56 -16.30 10.95
C ILE A 186 5.17 -17.17 12.13
N THR A 187 5.88 -18.26 12.36
CA THR A 187 5.66 -19.13 13.52
C THR A 187 5.79 -18.38 14.85
N ALA A 188 4.97 -18.73 15.82
CA ALA A 188 5.09 -18.27 17.21
C ALA A 188 5.89 -19.24 18.10
N SER A 189 6.50 -20.27 17.52
CA SER A 189 7.29 -21.23 18.27
C SER A 189 8.56 -20.60 18.82
N THR A 190 8.75 -20.69 20.14
CA THR A 190 9.92 -20.17 20.87
C THR A 190 11.24 -20.83 20.47
N LYS A 191 11.18 -21.92 19.71
CA LYS A 191 12.36 -22.54 19.09
C LYS A 191 12.98 -21.66 18.00
N TYR A 192 12.18 -20.80 17.36
CA TYR A 192 12.59 -20.03 16.17
C TYR A 192 12.56 -18.53 16.40
N VAL A 193 11.73 -18.06 17.34
CA VAL A 193 11.49 -16.65 17.58
C VAL A 193 11.45 -16.31 19.08
N GLU A 194 11.89 -15.11 19.41
CA GLU A 194 11.83 -14.53 20.74
C GLU A 194 10.99 -13.25 20.69
N VAL A 195 10.04 -13.10 21.61
CA VAL A 195 9.20 -11.89 21.72
C VAL A 195 9.74 -11.00 22.84
N PHE A 196 9.81 -9.71 22.59
CA PHE A 196 10.26 -8.72 23.57
C PHE A 196 9.54 -7.38 23.37
N GLU A 197 9.55 -6.56 24.41
CA GLU A 197 8.99 -5.20 24.42
C GLU A 197 10.13 -4.17 24.35
N ARG A 198 9.85 -3.04 23.74
CA ARG A 198 10.76 -1.86 23.73
C ARG A 198 10.03 -0.64 24.23
#